data_9ff44b8a666a2b962799b772bfdbdb03
#
_entry.id   9ff44b8a666a2b962799b772bfdbdb03
#
_cell.length_a   1.000
_cell.length_b   1.000
_cell.length_c   1.000
_cell.angle_alpha   90.00
_cell.angle_beta   90.00
_cell.angle_gamma   90.00
#
_symmetry.space_group_name_H-M   'P 1'
#
loop_
_entity.id
_entity.type
_entity.pdbx_description
1 polymer ?
#
loop_
_entity_poly.entity_id
_entity_poly.type
_entity_poly.pdbx_seq_one_letter_code
_entity_poly.pdbx_strand_id
1 'polypeptide(L)'
;MIYKKDANFPYPILSSNTFSYEESDFMIKVSFEEDGDLYKFKIQKYLTSDFVQGLLNSGEAQYLLVIQSKDTKFFPLEPTNLQVEIPKNRMTLSSRTSIQIHIVANKDITFAQNNELNSFYDELKASITVPEFSMLGFSNIVTFEGGMKNPLDLFEKRLDPKLSSAIKFELGSECIILHFRDEEMQFQSMAKANAFLNPYLYTGLRMALERFISTYAEEDDDVVEISQITQPEDLLDYKLYNLMVGKSVGELSVDNIDEVIGRISHQIIEKYVKAVKELVAHED
;
A
#
# COMPACT_ATOMS: atom_id res chain seq x y z
N MET A 1 5.72 8.85 12.71
CA MET A 1 4.29 9.14 12.46
C MET A 1 4.11 9.34 10.98
N ILE A 2 3.11 8.73 10.36
CA ILE A 2 2.74 8.90 8.95
C ILE A 2 1.62 9.94 8.89
N TYR A 3 1.72 10.92 7.99
CA TYR A 3 0.73 11.98 7.81
C TYR A 3 -0.23 11.63 6.67
N LYS A 4 -1.53 11.74 6.93
CA LYS A 4 -2.63 11.52 5.98
C LYS A 4 -3.26 12.85 5.58
N LYS A 5 -4.25 12.81 4.66
CA LYS A 5 -4.95 13.97 4.08
C LYS A 5 -5.40 15.05 5.08
N ASP A 6 -5.74 14.69 6.30
CA ASP A 6 -6.39 15.60 7.28
C ASP A 6 -5.42 16.20 8.30
N ALA A 7 -4.11 16.14 8.04
CA ALA A 7 -3.13 16.71 8.95
C ALA A 7 -3.13 18.25 8.83
N ASN A 8 -3.55 18.94 9.89
CA ASN A 8 -3.52 20.39 9.97
C ASN A 8 -2.19 20.88 10.55
N PHE A 9 -1.58 21.83 9.85
CA PHE A 9 -0.36 22.50 10.27
C PHE A 9 -0.62 24.00 10.45
N PRO A 10 0.02 24.66 11.43
CA PRO A 10 -0.14 26.10 11.66
C PRO A 10 0.62 26.98 10.65
N TYR A 11 1.24 26.38 9.64
CA TYR A 11 2.03 27.02 8.59
C TYR A 11 1.92 26.20 7.28
N PRO A 12 2.31 26.80 6.12
CA PRO A 12 2.24 26.11 4.83
C PRO A 12 3.08 24.83 4.79
N ILE A 13 2.49 23.75 4.28
CA ILE A 13 3.15 22.45 4.12
C ILE A 13 3.07 22.02 2.65
N LEU A 14 4.18 21.53 2.10
CA LEU A 14 4.23 20.97 0.76
C LEU A 14 3.78 19.49 0.78
N SER A 15 2.67 19.21 0.13
CA SER A 15 2.16 17.85 -0.07
C SER A 15 1.10 17.84 -1.16
N SER A 16 0.99 16.75 -1.92
CA SER A 16 -0.10 16.52 -2.90
C SER A 16 -1.51 16.56 -2.30
N ASN A 17 -1.63 16.53 -0.97
CA ASN A 17 -2.89 16.50 -0.24
C ASN A 17 -3.22 17.83 0.46
N THR A 18 -2.41 18.86 0.30
CA THR A 18 -2.62 20.18 0.93
C THR A 18 -2.74 21.26 -0.13
N PHE A 19 -3.50 22.33 0.18
CA PHE A 19 -3.68 23.48 -0.71
C PHE A 19 -2.73 24.64 -0.37
N SER A 20 -1.65 24.37 0.38
CA SER A 20 -0.71 25.42 0.79
C SER A 20 0.14 25.95 -0.35
N TYR A 21 0.42 25.12 -1.35
CA TYR A 21 1.15 25.42 -2.57
C TYR A 21 0.23 25.34 -3.77
N GLU A 22 0.40 26.20 -4.80
CA GLU A 22 -0.48 26.19 -5.97
C GLU A 22 -0.10 25.06 -6.94
N GLU A 23 1.03 25.08 -7.57
CA GLU A 23 1.40 24.14 -8.63
C GLU A 23 2.54 23.17 -8.21
N SER A 24 2.83 23.12 -6.92
CA SER A 24 3.95 22.33 -6.43
C SER A 24 3.46 21.05 -5.75
N ASP A 25 4.20 19.97 -5.99
CA ASP A 25 3.86 18.63 -5.50
C ASP A 25 5.08 17.89 -4.98
N PHE A 26 4.84 16.93 -4.08
CA PHE A 26 5.87 16.06 -3.56
C PHE A 26 5.37 14.62 -3.48
N MET A 27 5.85 13.77 -4.39
CA MET A 27 5.52 12.36 -4.45
C MET A 27 6.75 11.46 -4.49
N ILE A 28 6.58 10.21 -4.07
CA ILE A 28 7.61 9.18 -4.14
C ILE A 28 7.08 7.89 -4.75
N LYS A 29 8.00 7.15 -5.38
CA LYS A 29 7.85 5.73 -5.69
C LYS A 29 8.96 4.98 -4.98
N VAL A 30 8.63 3.85 -4.38
CA VAL A 30 9.60 3.02 -3.65
C VAL A 30 9.69 1.67 -4.33
N SER A 31 10.90 1.27 -4.71
CA SER A 31 11.22 -0.10 -5.10
C SER A 31 11.96 -0.78 -3.95
N PHE A 32 11.73 -2.07 -3.81
CA PHE A 32 12.21 -2.87 -2.69
C PHE A 32 12.85 -4.16 -3.20
N GLU A 33 13.97 -4.53 -2.61
CA GLU A 33 14.68 -5.78 -2.85
C GLU A 33 15.12 -6.38 -1.52
N GLU A 34 15.06 -7.71 -1.41
CA GLU A 34 15.67 -8.46 -0.32
C GLU A 34 16.99 -9.06 -0.79
N ASP A 35 18.06 -8.75 -0.06
CA ASP A 35 19.40 -9.29 -0.34
C ASP A 35 19.99 -9.85 0.94
N GLY A 36 19.99 -11.19 1.04
CA GLY A 36 20.41 -11.89 2.25
C GLY A 36 19.67 -11.41 3.49
N ASP A 37 20.40 -10.84 4.46
CA ASP A 37 19.88 -10.32 5.72
C ASP A 37 19.51 -8.82 5.66
N LEU A 38 19.47 -8.22 4.47
CA LEU A 38 19.19 -6.82 4.28
C LEU A 38 17.89 -6.60 3.51
N TYR A 39 17.18 -5.54 3.87
CA TYR A 39 16.15 -4.89 3.07
C TYR A 39 16.78 -3.69 2.36
N LYS A 40 16.66 -3.62 1.03
CA LYS A 40 17.15 -2.51 0.21
C LYS A 40 15.98 -1.73 -0.36
N PHE A 41 15.86 -0.46 0.03
CA PHE A 41 14.86 0.45 -0.48
C PHE A 41 15.53 1.43 -1.43
N LYS A 42 15.01 1.55 -2.66
CA LYS A 42 15.39 2.58 -3.65
C LYS A 42 14.19 3.48 -3.85
N ILE A 43 14.38 4.77 -3.66
CA ILE A 43 13.31 5.75 -3.71
C ILE A 43 13.51 6.66 -4.90
N GLN A 44 12.47 6.79 -5.71
CA GLN A 44 12.36 7.79 -6.76
C GLN A 44 11.46 8.91 -6.25
N LYS A 45 11.94 10.15 -6.29
CA LYS A 45 11.19 11.32 -5.87
C LYS A 45 10.71 12.12 -7.08
N TYR A 46 9.54 12.72 -6.92
CA TYR A 46 9.02 13.77 -7.76
C TYR A 46 8.72 14.98 -6.86
N LEU A 47 9.50 16.02 -6.99
CA LEU A 47 9.40 17.25 -6.20
C LEU A 47 9.50 18.44 -7.16
N THR A 48 8.46 19.25 -7.24
CA THR A 48 8.35 20.35 -8.21
C THR A 48 8.59 21.73 -7.61
N SER A 49 8.59 21.87 -6.26
CA SER A 49 8.85 23.14 -5.58
C SER A 49 10.33 23.54 -5.68
N ASP A 50 10.63 24.65 -6.38
CA ASP A 50 11.96 25.23 -6.47
C ASP A 50 12.43 25.77 -5.12
N PHE A 51 11.51 26.36 -4.34
CA PHE A 51 11.81 26.87 -3.01
C PHE A 51 12.31 25.74 -2.10
N VAL A 52 11.56 24.65 -2.03
CA VAL A 52 11.92 23.51 -1.17
C VAL A 52 13.18 22.80 -1.70
N GLN A 53 13.35 22.68 -3.00
CA GLN A 53 14.58 22.15 -3.60
C GLN A 53 15.80 23.02 -3.24
N GLY A 54 15.63 24.33 -3.24
CA GLY A 54 16.68 25.27 -2.80
C GLY A 54 17.13 25.01 -1.37
N LEU A 55 16.17 24.82 -0.43
CA LEU A 55 16.47 24.51 0.98
C LEU A 55 17.19 23.15 1.14
N LEU A 56 16.79 22.14 0.37
CA LEU A 56 17.45 20.84 0.38
C LEU A 56 18.88 20.90 -0.18
N ASN A 57 19.08 21.64 -1.26
CA ASN A 57 20.39 21.79 -1.90
C ASN A 57 21.37 22.62 -1.05
N SER A 58 20.87 23.60 -0.29
CA SER A 58 21.69 24.41 0.64
C SER A 58 21.94 23.72 1.99
N GLY A 59 21.30 22.56 2.24
CA GLY A 59 21.38 21.85 3.52
C GLY A 59 20.55 22.49 4.64
N GLU A 60 19.68 23.44 4.31
CA GLU A 60 18.75 24.08 5.25
C GLU A 60 17.56 23.19 5.58
N ALA A 61 17.31 22.17 4.76
CA ALA A 61 16.36 21.10 4.99
C ALA A 61 16.96 19.74 4.64
N GLN A 62 16.35 18.67 5.14
CA GLN A 62 16.75 17.29 4.86
C GLN A 62 15.55 16.39 4.59
N TYR A 63 15.79 15.30 3.89
CA TYR A 63 14.83 14.21 3.79
C TYR A 63 14.92 13.29 5.00
N LEU A 64 13.76 12.91 5.52
CA LEU A 64 13.61 11.93 6.58
C LEU A 64 12.66 10.82 6.10
N LEU A 65 13.20 9.64 5.80
CA LEU A 65 12.39 8.47 5.48
C LEU A 65 11.76 7.94 6.76
N VAL A 66 10.44 7.79 6.72
CA VAL A 66 9.64 7.22 7.82
C VAL A 66 9.08 5.90 7.35
N ILE A 67 9.43 4.83 8.06
CA ILE A 67 8.88 3.50 7.84
C ILE A 67 8.12 3.10 9.09
N GLN A 68 6.81 2.99 8.98
CA GLN A 68 5.92 2.61 10.05
C GLN A 68 5.37 1.20 9.82
N SER A 69 5.74 0.29 10.70
CA SER A 69 5.26 -1.09 10.76
C SER A 69 4.69 -1.37 12.16
N LYS A 70 5.16 -2.41 12.86
CA LYS A 70 4.87 -2.61 14.29
C LYS A 70 5.48 -1.52 15.15
N ASP A 71 6.62 -1.01 14.74
CA ASP A 71 7.30 0.16 15.28
C ASP A 71 7.53 1.19 14.16
N THR A 72 7.94 2.41 14.53
CA THR A 72 8.29 3.46 13.56
C THR A 72 9.79 3.68 13.57
N LYS A 73 10.39 3.66 12.39
CA LYS A 73 11.81 3.94 12.18
C LYS A 73 11.99 5.17 11.31
N PHE A 74 13.05 5.93 11.60
CA PHE A 74 13.39 7.15 10.91
C PHE A 74 14.81 7.03 10.36
N PHE A 75 14.99 7.37 9.08
CA PHE A 75 16.27 7.33 8.39
C PHE A 75 16.50 8.65 7.67
N PRO A 76 17.46 9.48 8.11
CA PRO A 76 17.88 10.63 7.34
C PRO A 76 18.40 10.17 5.98
N LEU A 77 18.04 10.88 4.91
CA LEU A 77 18.51 10.62 3.56
C LEU A 77 19.24 11.82 3.00
N GLU A 78 20.31 11.56 2.29
CA GLU A 78 20.99 12.59 1.52
C GLU A 78 20.20 12.96 0.25
N PRO A 79 20.11 14.24 -0.13
CA PRO A 79 19.33 14.64 -1.32
C PRO A 79 19.77 13.95 -2.62
N THR A 80 21.03 13.53 -2.70
CA THR A 80 21.65 12.87 -3.84
C THR A 80 21.58 11.35 -3.79
N ASN A 81 21.32 10.76 -2.60
CA ASN A 81 21.26 9.32 -2.41
C ASN A 81 20.01 8.92 -1.63
N LEU A 82 18.96 8.59 -2.36
CA LEU A 82 17.67 8.16 -1.79
C LEU A 82 17.59 6.62 -1.73
N GLN A 83 18.62 5.99 -1.15
CA GLN A 83 18.67 4.54 -0.92
C GLN A 83 18.94 4.28 0.57
N VAL A 84 18.27 3.24 1.08
CA VAL A 84 18.46 2.77 2.46
C VAL A 84 18.57 1.27 2.49
N GLU A 85 19.57 0.77 3.21
CA GLU A 85 19.73 -0.65 3.53
C GLU A 85 19.46 -0.86 5.03
N ILE A 86 18.55 -1.76 5.35
CA ILE A 86 18.10 -2.01 6.72
C ILE A 86 18.26 -3.49 7.03
N PRO A 87 19.03 -3.87 8.05
CA PRO A 87 19.11 -5.25 8.51
C PRO A 87 17.73 -5.80 8.91
N LYS A 88 17.40 -7.01 8.46
CA LYS A 88 16.11 -7.67 8.72
C LYS A 88 15.82 -7.84 10.22
N ASN A 89 16.88 -7.99 11.04
CA ASN A 89 16.73 -8.07 12.50
C ASN A 89 16.33 -6.75 13.17
N ARG A 90 16.43 -5.61 12.46
CA ARG A 90 16.05 -4.28 13.00
C ARG A 90 14.62 -3.89 12.69
N MET A 91 13.97 -4.58 11.77
CA MET A 91 12.60 -4.23 11.34
C MET A 91 11.89 -5.47 10.77
N THR A 92 10.63 -5.64 11.13
CA THR A 92 9.75 -6.61 10.50
C THR A 92 8.84 -5.88 9.55
N LEU A 93 8.97 -6.15 8.25
CA LEU A 93 8.08 -5.62 7.23
C LEU A 93 6.83 -6.50 7.12
N SER A 94 5.69 -5.88 6.90
CA SER A 94 4.40 -6.55 6.70
C SER A 94 3.57 -5.74 5.71
N SER A 95 2.47 -6.30 5.23
CA SER A 95 1.50 -5.59 4.39
C SER A 95 0.89 -4.33 5.04
N ARG A 96 1.13 -4.12 6.34
CA ARG A 96 0.74 -2.91 7.09
C ARG A 96 1.85 -1.88 7.19
N THR A 97 3.02 -2.17 6.61
CA THR A 97 4.14 -1.23 6.63
C THR A 97 3.87 -0.09 5.67
N SER A 98 3.88 1.12 6.19
CA SER A 98 3.70 2.35 5.42
C SER A 98 5.02 3.12 5.37
N ILE A 99 5.32 3.65 4.20
CA ILE A 99 6.56 4.39 3.90
C ILE A 99 6.18 5.78 3.44
N GLN A 100 6.81 6.80 4.01
CA GLN A 100 6.62 8.20 3.64
C GLN A 100 7.95 8.95 3.78
N ILE A 101 8.21 9.93 2.95
CA ILE A 101 9.31 10.85 3.16
C ILE A 101 8.78 12.17 3.70
N HIS A 102 9.42 12.65 4.74
CA HIS A 102 9.23 14.00 5.26
C HIS A 102 10.38 14.89 4.81
N ILE A 103 10.10 16.16 4.63
CA ILE A 103 11.11 17.22 4.48
C ILE A 103 11.11 17.98 5.79
N VAL A 104 12.24 18.03 6.46
CA VAL A 104 12.39 18.61 7.80
C VAL A 104 13.41 19.75 7.76
N ALA A 105 13.09 20.85 8.41
CA ALA A 105 13.98 22.00 8.53
C ALA A 105 15.19 21.68 9.41
N ASN A 106 16.38 22.05 8.96
CA ASN A 106 17.63 21.94 9.74
C ASN A 106 17.99 23.24 10.48
N LYS A 107 17.21 24.28 10.26
CA LYS A 107 17.30 25.60 10.93
C LYS A 107 15.93 26.28 10.82
N ASP A 108 15.77 27.45 11.44
CA ASP A 108 14.58 28.26 11.25
C ASP A 108 14.44 28.70 9.80
N ILE A 109 13.28 28.44 9.18
CA ILE A 109 12.98 28.75 7.77
C ILE A 109 11.91 29.83 7.69
N THR A 110 12.18 30.89 6.94
CA THR A 110 11.21 31.94 6.63
C THR A 110 10.63 31.71 5.22
N PHE A 111 9.34 31.96 5.07
CA PHE A 111 8.63 31.84 3.79
C PHE A 111 8.61 33.13 2.97
N ALA A 112 9.28 34.21 3.42
CA ALA A 112 9.27 35.53 2.77
C ALA A 112 9.64 35.48 1.27
N GLN A 113 10.52 34.56 0.88
CA GLN A 113 10.99 34.40 -0.50
C GLN A 113 10.24 33.28 -1.26
N ASN A 114 9.26 32.65 -0.64
CA ASN A 114 8.47 31.62 -1.29
C ASN A 114 7.37 32.24 -2.15
N ASN A 115 7.44 32.06 -3.46
CA ASN A 115 6.48 32.56 -4.44
C ASN A 115 5.55 31.44 -4.99
N GLU A 116 5.62 30.23 -4.42
CA GLU A 116 4.86 29.08 -4.85
C GLU A 116 3.66 28.79 -3.93
N LEU A 117 3.49 29.61 -2.88
CA LEU A 117 2.37 29.47 -1.95
C LEU A 117 1.06 29.94 -2.60
N ASN A 118 -0.04 29.31 -2.18
CA ASN A 118 -1.38 29.76 -2.50
C ASN A 118 -1.56 31.24 -2.13
N SER A 119 -2.30 31.98 -2.92
CA SER A 119 -2.56 33.41 -2.76
C SER A 119 -3.08 33.82 -1.36
N PHE A 120 -3.71 32.90 -0.63
CA PHE A 120 -4.07 33.10 0.77
C PHE A 120 -2.87 33.51 1.66
N TYR A 121 -1.67 33.08 1.33
CA TYR A 121 -0.46 33.38 2.11
C TYR A 121 0.28 34.64 1.68
N ASP A 122 -0.10 35.33 0.63
CA ASP A 122 0.65 36.47 0.06
C ASP A 122 0.97 37.56 1.06
N GLU A 123 0.01 37.90 1.93
CA GLU A 123 0.20 38.91 2.98
C GLU A 123 0.87 38.36 4.24
N LEU A 124 0.84 37.04 4.43
CA LEU A 124 1.28 36.38 5.67
C LEU A 124 2.68 35.78 5.57
N LYS A 125 3.13 35.40 4.38
CA LYS A 125 4.37 34.61 4.17
C LYS A 125 5.62 35.24 4.77
N ALA A 126 5.71 36.59 4.80
CA ALA A 126 6.85 37.32 5.37
C ALA A 126 6.92 37.18 6.91
N SER A 127 5.80 36.92 7.57
CA SER A 127 5.73 36.73 9.04
C SER A 127 5.81 35.27 9.46
N ILE A 128 5.72 34.33 8.52
CA ILE A 128 5.77 32.90 8.82
C ILE A 128 7.22 32.46 8.96
N THR A 129 7.56 31.96 10.12
CA THR A 129 8.84 31.27 10.39
C THR A 129 8.53 29.87 10.92
N VAL A 130 9.12 28.86 10.28
CA VAL A 130 9.03 27.47 10.70
C VAL A 130 10.30 27.12 11.47
N PRO A 131 10.17 26.68 12.74
CA PRO A 131 11.33 26.38 13.58
C PRO A 131 12.15 25.20 13.06
N GLU A 132 13.41 25.16 13.45
CA GLU A 132 14.30 24.01 13.27
C GLU A 132 13.61 22.70 13.73
N PHE A 133 13.87 21.60 13.04
CA PHE A 133 13.27 20.25 13.21
C PHE A 133 11.77 20.16 12.93
N SER A 134 11.18 21.21 12.41
CA SER A 134 9.78 21.19 12.00
C SER A 134 9.63 20.68 10.56
N MET A 135 8.45 20.17 10.25
CA MET A 135 8.14 19.62 8.94
C MET A 135 7.85 20.75 7.93
N LEU A 136 8.46 20.67 6.75
CA LEU A 136 8.22 21.55 5.62
C LEU A 136 7.36 20.89 4.53
N GLY A 137 7.34 19.56 4.49
CA GLY A 137 6.57 18.81 3.53
C GLY A 137 6.56 17.31 3.81
N PHE A 138 5.63 16.60 3.19
CA PHE A 138 5.57 15.14 3.22
C PHE A 138 5.03 14.58 1.90
N SER A 139 5.53 13.42 1.52
CA SER A 139 5.13 12.72 0.30
C SER A 139 3.80 11.98 0.46
N ASN A 140 3.30 11.42 -0.65
CA ASN A 140 2.30 10.36 -0.59
C ASN A 140 2.78 9.20 0.31
N ILE A 141 1.83 8.41 0.79
CA ILE A 141 2.11 7.16 1.51
C ILE A 141 2.29 6.04 0.50
N VAL A 142 3.40 5.32 0.61
CA VAL A 142 3.60 4.05 -0.10
C VAL A 142 3.42 2.93 0.91
N THR A 143 2.41 2.10 0.71
CA THR A 143 2.25 0.89 1.51
C THR A 143 3.26 -0.15 1.03
N PHE A 144 3.97 -0.78 1.98
CA PHE A 144 4.92 -1.82 1.64
C PHE A 144 4.19 -3.02 1.06
N GLU A 145 4.39 -3.22 -0.22
CA GLU A 145 3.92 -4.40 -0.95
C GLU A 145 4.94 -5.54 -0.82
N GLY A 146 5.39 -5.80 0.40
CA GLY A 146 6.35 -6.85 0.67
C GLY A 146 5.85 -8.18 0.14
N GLY A 147 6.20 -8.46 -1.11
CA GLY A 147 5.99 -9.76 -1.69
C GLY A 147 4.54 -10.17 -1.92
N MET A 148 3.59 -9.26 -2.15
CA MET A 148 2.26 -9.65 -2.69
C MET A 148 2.39 -10.18 -4.12
N LYS A 149 3.31 -11.12 -4.31
CA LYS A 149 3.37 -11.98 -5.50
C LYS A 149 2.37 -13.14 -5.40
N ASN A 150 1.79 -13.32 -4.21
CA ASN A 150 0.91 -14.44 -3.93
C ASN A 150 -0.48 -13.93 -3.46
N PRO A 151 -1.57 -14.28 -4.15
CA PRO A 151 -2.94 -13.99 -3.69
C PRO A 151 -3.25 -14.50 -2.28
N LEU A 152 -2.47 -15.47 -1.76
CA LEU A 152 -2.57 -15.96 -0.39
C LEU A 152 -2.35 -14.87 0.66
N ASP A 153 -1.58 -13.81 0.32
CA ASP A 153 -1.28 -12.71 1.24
C ASP A 153 -2.50 -11.80 1.50
N LEU A 154 -3.56 -11.95 0.68
CA LEU A 154 -4.86 -11.31 0.93
C LEU A 154 -5.67 -11.99 2.02
N PHE A 155 -5.29 -13.21 2.45
CA PHE A 155 -6.12 -14.04 3.30
C PHE A 155 -5.55 -14.19 4.71
N GLU A 156 -6.43 -14.07 5.70
CA GLU A 156 -6.18 -14.43 7.09
C GLU A 156 -7.05 -15.62 7.47
N LYS A 157 -6.49 -16.58 8.20
CA LYS A 157 -7.21 -17.77 8.69
C LYS A 157 -7.48 -17.59 10.19
N ARG A 158 -8.72 -17.82 10.60
CA ARG A 158 -9.13 -17.80 12.01
C ARG A 158 -9.89 -19.08 12.37
N LEU A 159 -9.58 -19.64 13.52
CA LEU A 159 -10.37 -20.71 14.10
C LEU A 159 -11.46 -20.12 14.99
N ASP A 160 -12.71 -20.46 14.73
CA ASP A 160 -13.86 -20.05 15.54
C ASP A 160 -14.82 -21.24 15.79
N PRO A 161 -14.60 -22.00 16.86
CA PRO A 161 -15.43 -23.17 17.20
C PRO A 161 -16.92 -22.86 17.43
N LYS A 162 -17.30 -21.58 17.52
CA LYS A 162 -18.70 -21.17 17.74
C LYS A 162 -19.47 -20.95 16.45
N LEU A 163 -18.84 -21.08 15.28
CA LEU A 163 -19.51 -20.94 14.00
C LEU A 163 -20.63 -21.97 13.86
N SER A 164 -21.77 -21.51 13.35
CA SER A 164 -22.90 -22.38 12.97
C SER A 164 -22.63 -23.15 11.66
N SER A 165 -21.79 -22.59 10.77
CA SER A 165 -21.34 -23.21 9.52
C SER A 165 -19.91 -23.78 9.66
N ALA A 166 -19.51 -24.67 8.75
CA ALA A 166 -18.14 -25.21 8.75
C ALA A 166 -17.10 -24.12 8.44
N ILE A 167 -17.45 -23.16 7.58
CA ILE A 167 -16.63 -22.03 7.16
C ILE A 167 -17.48 -20.76 7.03
N LYS A 168 -16.88 -19.61 7.31
CA LYS A 168 -17.44 -18.28 7.05
C LYS A 168 -16.38 -17.40 6.41
N PHE A 169 -16.79 -16.61 5.42
CA PHE A 169 -15.96 -15.59 4.78
C PHE A 169 -16.34 -14.22 5.33
N GLU A 170 -15.35 -13.41 5.60
CA GLU A 170 -15.53 -12.03 6.07
C GLU A 170 -14.55 -11.11 5.31
N LEU A 171 -15.07 -10.04 4.73
CA LEU A 171 -14.25 -9.02 4.09
C LEU A 171 -13.88 -7.97 5.14
N GLY A 172 -12.66 -8.05 5.63
CA GLY A 172 -12.09 -7.05 6.52
C GLY A 172 -11.60 -5.81 5.76
N SER A 173 -11.15 -4.80 6.47
CA SER A 173 -10.57 -3.58 5.89
C SER A 173 -9.21 -3.80 5.21
N GLU A 174 -8.49 -4.87 5.55
CA GLU A 174 -7.13 -5.13 5.07
C GLU A 174 -6.96 -6.48 4.38
N CYS A 175 -7.84 -7.44 4.65
CA CYS A 175 -7.73 -8.81 4.18
C CYS A 175 -9.08 -9.51 4.15
N ILE A 176 -9.12 -10.65 3.46
CA ILE A 176 -10.24 -11.58 3.43
C ILE A 176 -10.01 -12.58 4.57
N ILE A 177 -10.94 -12.67 5.51
CA ILE A 177 -10.82 -13.53 6.68
C ILE A 177 -11.60 -14.81 6.44
N LEU A 178 -10.90 -15.95 6.54
CA LEU A 178 -11.48 -17.29 6.49
C LEU A 178 -11.63 -17.79 7.91
N HIS A 179 -12.87 -17.83 8.42
CA HIS A 179 -13.19 -18.44 9.70
C HIS A 179 -13.50 -19.92 9.48
N PHE A 180 -12.78 -20.78 10.19
CA PHE A 180 -13.00 -22.22 10.19
C PHE A 180 -13.55 -22.64 11.56
N ARG A 181 -14.61 -23.49 11.55
CA ARG A 181 -15.12 -24.04 12.79
C ARG A 181 -14.16 -25.07 13.39
N ASP A 182 -13.56 -25.89 12.54
CA ASP A 182 -12.68 -27.01 12.93
C ASP A 182 -11.34 -26.90 12.20
N GLU A 183 -10.23 -27.31 12.87
CA GLU A 183 -8.86 -27.29 12.28
C GLU A 183 -8.73 -28.23 11.08
N GLU A 184 -9.47 -29.32 11.05
CA GLU A 184 -9.46 -30.29 9.95
C GLU A 184 -9.83 -29.64 8.61
N MET A 185 -10.70 -28.62 8.62
CA MET A 185 -11.08 -27.86 7.43
C MET A 185 -9.93 -27.06 6.80
N GLN A 186 -8.82 -26.92 7.50
CA GLN A 186 -7.62 -26.22 7.02
C GLN A 186 -6.62 -27.15 6.33
N PHE A 187 -6.87 -28.46 6.28
CA PHE A 187 -6.02 -29.47 5.64
C PHE A 187 -4.57 -29.49 6.13
N GLN A 188 -4.27 -28.98 7.34
CA GLN A 188 -2.90 -28.79 7.84
C GLN A 188 -2.07 -30.06 7.88
N SER A 189 -2.70 -31.22 8.08
CA SER A 189 -2.04 -32.54 8.14
C SER A 189 -1.72 -33.12 6.76
N MET A 190 -2.21 -32.52 5.67
CA MET A 190 -2.07 -33.07 4.32
C MET A 190 -0.86 -32.49 3.60
N ALA A 191 -0.19 -33.31 2.82
CA ALA A 191 0.77 -32.84 1.83
C ALA A 191 0.04 -31.88 0.86
N LYS A 192 0.64 -30.71 0.56
CA LYS A 192 0.02 -29.67 -0.29
C LYS A 192 -1.25 -29.03 0.28
N ALA A 193 -1.38 -28.94 1.60
CA ALA A 193 -2.51 -28.28 2.29
C ALA A 193 -2.96 -26.98 1.64
N ASN A 194 -2.03 -26.14 1.20
CA ASN A 194 -2.34 -24.88 0.52
C ASN A 194 -3.13 -25.06 -0.78
N ALA A 195 -2.90 -26.11 -1.54
CA ALA A 195 -3.65 -26.36 -2.78
C ALA A 195 -5.10 -26.78 -2.51
N PHE A 196 -5.35 -27.47 -1.40
CA PHE A 196 -6.70 -27.87 -0.98
C PHE A 196 -7.52 -26.70 -0.44
N LEU A 197 -6.88 -25.61 -0.03
CA LEU A 197 -7.56 -24.36 0.36
C LEU A 197 -7.98 -23.50 -0.84
N ASN A 198 -7.49 -23.78 -2.04
CA ASN A 198 -7.75 -22.95 -3.22
C ASN A 198 -9.24 -22.69 -3.54
N PRO A 199 -10.19 -23.63 -3.35
CA PRO A 199 -11.62 -23.34 -3.53
C PRO A 199 -12.14 -22.28 -2.55
N TYR A 200 -11.63 -22.26 -1.32
CA TYR A 200 -11.98 -21.21 -0.35
C TYR A 200 -11.40 -19.86 -0.74
N LEU A 201 -10.16 -19.86 -1.22
CA LEU A 201 -9.50 -18.63 -1.72
C LEU A 201 -10.26 -18.08 -2.92
N TYR A 202 -10.67 -18.94 -3.85
CA TYR A 202 -11.50 -18.56 -5.00
C TYR A 202 -12.79 -17.86 -4.56
N THR A 203 -13.52 -18.47 -3.62
CA THR A 203 -14.76 -17.89 -3.09
C THR A 203 -14.53 -16.54 -2.43
N GLY A 204 -13.48 -16.43 -1.61
CA GLY A 204 -13.14 -15.17 -0.95
C GLY A 204 -12.73 -14.06 -1.93
N LEU A 205 -11.95 -14.40 -2.97
CA LEU A 205 -11.61 -13.46 -4.04
C LEU A 205 -12.84 -13.01 -4.80
N ARG A 206 -13.74 -13.92 -5.14
CA ARG A 206 -14.98 -13.60 -5.84
C ARG A 206 -15.81 -12.59 -5.03
N MET A 207 -16.04 -12.84 -3.75
CA MET A 207 -16.76 -11.92 -2.87
C MET A 207 -16.09 -10.54 -2.79
N ALA A 208 -14.76 -10.51 -2.72
CA ALA A 208 -14.02 -9.25 -2.63
C ALA A 208 -14.06 -8.46 -3.96
N LEU A 209 -14.00 -9.14 -5.11
CA LEU A 209 -14.11 -8.49 -6.41
C LEU A 209 -15.55 -8.06 -6.71
N GLU A 210 -16.58 -8.81 -6.29
CA GLU A 210 -17.99 -8.39 -6.37
C GLU A 210 -18.21 -7.10 -5.55
N ARG A 211 -17.65 -7.04 -4.32
CA ARG A 211 -17.66 -5.79 -3.54
C ARG A 211 -16.93 -4.65 -4.27
N PHE A 212 -15.78 -4.94 -4.87
CA PHE A 212 -15.00 -3.95 -5.62
C PHE A 212 -15.82 -3.39 -6.79
N ILE A 213 -16.50 -4.24 -7.57
CA ILE A 213 -17.41 -3.79 -8.64
C ILE A 213 -18.48 -2.87 -8.06
N SER A 214 -19.20 -3.31 -7.01
CA SER A 214 -20.27 -2.50 -6.41
C SER A 214 -19.80 -1.18 -5.80
N THR A 215 -18.51 -1.04 -5.51
CA THR A 215 -17.93 0.19 -4.93
C THR A 215 -17.45 1.16 -6.00
N TYR A 216 -16.93 0.67 -7.13
CA TYR A 216 -16.21 1.47 -8.12
C TYR A 216 -16.86 1.50 -9.51
N ALA A 217 -17.92 0.72 -9.76
CA ALA A 217 -18.70 0.83 -10.99
C ALA A 217 -19.51 2.16 -10.99
N GLU A 218 -19.70 2.74 -12.17
CA GLU A 218 -20.58 3.91 -12.35
C GLU A 218 -22.06 3.50 -12.21
N GLU A 219 -22.92 4.46 -11.87
CA GLU A 219 -24.31 4.22 -11.42
C GLU A 219 -25.20 3.40 -12.39
N ASP A 220 -24.85 3.22 -13.63
CA ASP A 220 -25.62 2.43 -14.62
C ASP A 220 -24.76 1.37 -15.34
N ASP A 221 -23.54 1.09 -14.84
CA ASP A 221 -22.62 0.16 -15.50
C ASP A 221 -22.08 -0.86 -14.49
N ASP A 222 -22.20 -2.16 -14.82
CA ASP A 222 -21.63 -3.25 -14.00
C ASP A 222 -20.15 -3.52 -14.36
N VAL A 223 -19.49 -2.59 -15.04
CA VAL A 223 -18.10 -2.68 -15.50
C VAL A 223 -17.24 -1.61 -14.83
N VAL A 224 -16.08 -2.02 -14.33
CA VAL A 224 -15.09 -1.14 -13.73
C VAL A 224 -13.85 -1.11 -14.61
N GLU A 225 -13.54 0.05 -15.21
CA GLU A 225 -12.28 0.27 -15.91
C GLU A 225 -11.15 0.54 -14.92
N ILE A 226 -10.23 -0.42 -14.77
CA ILE A 226 -9.16 -0.36 -13.76
C ILE A 226 -8.24 0.84 -13.95
N SER A 227 -8.02 1.29 -15.20
CA SER A 227 -7.19 2.46 -15.51
C SER A 227 -7.78 3.79 -15.07
N GLN A 228 -9.10 3.86 -14.87
CA GLN A 228 -9.82 5.09 -14.50
C GLN A 228 -9.98 5.24 -12.97
N ILE A 229 -9.71 4.17 -12.22
CA ILE A 229 -9.82 4.22 -10.76
C ILE A 229 -8.70 5.08 -10.18
N THR A 230 -9.08 6.10 -9.43
CA THR A 230 -8.19 6.75 -8.48
C THR A 230 -7.80 5.73 -7.40
N GLN A 231 -6.56 5.74 -6.94
CA GLN A 231 -6.05 4.79 -5.95
C GLN A 231 -7.05 4.57 -4.80
N PRO A 232 -7.52 3.32 -4.57
CA PRO A 232 -8.49 3.02 -3.52
C PRO A 232 -8.01 3.43 -2.12
N GLU A 233 -8.92 3.95 -1.28
CA GLU A 233 -8.59 4.32 0.11
C GLU A 233 -8.67 3.11 1.06
N ASP A 234 -9.55 2.16 0.81
CA ASP A 234 -9.63 0.89 1.55
C ASP A 234 -8.44 0.00 1.20
N LEU A 235 -7.77 -0.55 2.21
CA LEU A 235 -6.51 -1.26 2.02
C LEU A 235 -6.70 -2.60 1.29
N LEU A 236 -7.83 -3.30 1.49
CA LEU A 236 -8.12 -4.53 0.76
C LEU A 236 -8.37 -4.21 -0.72
N ASP A 237 -9.14 -3.16 -1.00
CA ASP A 237 -9.43 -2.74 -2.37
C ASP A 237 -8.16 -2.24 -3.07
N TYR A 238 -7.29 -1.52 -2.37
CA TYR A 238 -5.99 -1.11 -2.88
C TYR A 238 -5.10 -2.31 -3.26
N LYS A 239 -5.10 -3.36 -2.44
CA LYS A 239 -4.36 -4.60 -2.73
C LYS A 239 -4.93 -5.33 -3.95
N LEU A 240 -6.25 -5.41 -4.06
CA LEU A 240 -6.92 -6.00 -5.24
C LEU A 240 -6.61 -5.20 -6.51
N TYR A 241 -6.70 -3.87 -6.44
CA TYR A 241 -6.33 -2.96 -7.52
C TYR A 241 -4.90 -3.21 -8.01
N ASN A 242 -3.94 -3.26 -7.09
CA ASN A 242 -2.53 -3.51 -7.47
C ASN A 242 -2.30 -4.90 -8.08
N LEU A 243 -2.99 -5.94 -7.59
CA LEU A 243 -2.95 -7.26 -8.21
C LEU A 243 -3.48 -7.23 -9.64
N MET A 244 -4.60 -6.55 -9.87
CA MET A 244 -5.20 -6.40 -11.19
C MET A 244 -4.30 -5.61 -12.13
N VAL A 245 -3.76 -4.47 -11.70
CA VAL A 245 -2.78 -3.66 -12.46
C VAL A 245 -1.53 -4.48 -12.79
N GLY A 246 -0.98 -5.18 -11.80
CA GLY A 246 0.22 -6.02 -11.98
C GLY A 246 0.01 -7.22 -12.92
N LYS A 247 -1.23 -7.59 -13.21
CA LYS A 247 -1.61 -8.63 -14.17
C LYS A 247 -2.22 -8.09 -15.46
N SER A 248 -2.12 -6.78 -15.68
CA SER A 248 -2.66 -6.10 -16.87
C SER A 248 -4.15 -6.39 -17.09
N VAL A 249 -4.93 -6.41 -16.01
CA VAL A 249 -6.40 -6.45 -16.09
C VAL A 249 -6.85 -5.05 -16.49
N GLY A 250 -7.53 -4.90 -17.62
CA GLY A 250 -8.03 -3.61 -18.12
C GLY A 250 -9.39 -3.26 -17.52
N GLU A 251 -10.26 -4.28 -17.41
CA GLU A 251 -11.63 -4.13 -16.93
C GLU A 251 -12.01 -5.26 -15.98
N LEU A 252 -12.93 -4.98 -15.05
CA LEU A 252 -13.53 -5.93 -14.13
C LEU A 252 -15.05 -5.79 -14.19
N SER A 253 -15.74 -6.93 -14.41
CA SER A 253 -17.20 -7.01 -14.41
C SER A 253 -17.66 -8.34 -13.81
N VAL A 254 -18.95 -8.48 -13.54
CA VAL A 254 -19.52 -9.73 -13.06
C VAL A 254 -19.31 -10.85 -14.08
N ASP A 255 -19.33 -10.52 -15.37
CA ASP A 255 -19.18 -11.51 -16.46
C ASP A 255 -17.76 -12.04 -16.62
N ASN A 256 -16.73 -11.22 -16.34
CA ASN A 256 -15.32 -11.63 -16.49
C ASN A 256 -14.61 -11.94 -15.16
N ILE A 257 -15.31 -11.87 -14.03
CA ILE A 257 -14.75 -12.02 -12.68
C ILE A 257 -13.95 -13.32 -12.51
N ASP A 258 -14.41 -14.42 -13.09
CA ASP A 258 -13.76 -15.73 -13.00
C ASP A 258 -12.43 -15.75 -13.77
N GLU A 259 -12.36 -15.08 -14.92
CA GLU A 259 -11.14 -14.90 -15.69
C GLU A 259 -10.14 -14.02 -14.93
N VAL A 260 -10.62 -12.91 -14.35
CA VAL A 260 -9.79 -12.03 -13.52
C VAL A 260 -9.23 -12.79 -12.33
N ILE A 261 -10.04 -13.58 -11.61
CA ILE A 261 -9.56 -14.44 -10.52
C ILE A 261 -8.46 -15.39 -11.02
N GLY A 262 -8.67 -16.05 -12.15
CA GLY A 262 -7.65 -16.92 -12.75
C GLY A 262 -6.32 -16.21 -12.97
N ARG A 263 -6.35 -14.99 -13.53
CA ARG A 263 -5.16 -14.18 -13.81
C ARG A 263 -4.43 -13.74 -12.53
N ILE A 264 -5.17 -13.13 -11.58
CA ILE A 264 -4.55 -12.57 -10.36
C ILE A 264 -4.09 -13.64 -9.38
N SER A 265 -4.70 -14.84 -9.39
CA SER A 265 -4.42 -15.92 -8.45
C SER A 265 -3.45 -16.99 -8.99
N HIS A 266 -2.94 -16.82 -10.21
CA HIS A 266 -2.12 -17.85 -10.87
C HIS A 266 -2.83 -19.20 -11.01
N GLN A 267 -4.09 -19.19 -11.44
CA GLN A 267 -4.89 -20.40 -11.76
C GLN A 267 -5.02 -21.33 -10.56
N ILE A 268 -5.58 -20.80 -9.44
CA ILE A 268 -5.72 -21.58 -8.19
C ILE A 268 -6.61 -22.80 -8.34
N ILE A 269 -7.65 -22.76 -9.19
CA ILE A 269 -8.55 -23.90 -9.39
C ILE A 269 -7.83 -25.03 -10.13
N GLU A 270 -7.03 -24.72 -11.14
CA GLU A 270 -6.22 -25.70 -11.86
C GLU A 270 -5.20 -26.36 -10.92
N LYS A 271 -4.57 -25.57 -10.03
CA LYS A 271 -3.69 -26.10 -8.99
C LYS A 271 -4.40 -27.04 -8.03
N TYR A 272 -5.64 -26.72 -7.63
CA TYR A 272 -6.47 -27.61 -6.82
C TYR A 272 -6.73 -28.93 -7.54
N VAL A 273 -7.22 -28.86 -8.78
CA VAL A 273 -7.52 -30.07 -9.60
C VAL A 273 -6.27 -30.95 -9.77
N LYS A 274 -5.10 -30.32 -9.99
CA LYS A 274 -3.83 -31.04 -10.07
C LYS A 274 -3.49 -31.74 -8.75
N ALA A 275 -3.64 -31.06 -7.62
CA ALA A 275 -3.36 -31.63 -6.30
C ALA A 275 -4.28 -32.82 -5.99
N VAL A 276 -5.57 -32.73 -6.36
CA VAL A 276 -6.53 -33.85 -6.19
C VAL A 276 -6.12 -35.05 -7.05
N LYS A 277 -5.76 -34.84 -8.33
CA LYS A 277 -5.32 -35.92 -9.22
C LYS A 277 -4.07 -36.63 -8.69
N GLU A 278 -3.11 -35.85 -8.16
CA GLU A 278 -1.89 -36.41 -7.59
C GLU A 278 -2.17 -37.20 -6.29
N LEU A 279 -3.16 -36.79 -5.48
CA LEU A 279 -3.56 -37.54 -4.28
C LEU A 279 -4.09 -38.93 -4.67
N VAL A 280 -5.01 -38.99 -5.64
CA VAL A 280 -5.59 -40.25 -6.12
C VAL A 280 -4.53 -41.17 -6.76
N ALA A 281 -3.57 -40.62 -7.50
CA ALA A 281 -2.51 -41.42 -8.14
C ALA A 281 -1.48 -42.01 -7.15
N HIS A 282 -1.49 -41.60 -5.90
CA HIS A 282 -0.61 -42.16 -4.85
C HIS A 282 -1.31 -43.23 -3.99
N GLU A 283 -2.61 -43.48 -4.20
CA GLU A 283 -3.39 -44.54 -3.52
C GLU A 283 -3.44 -45.85 -4.31
N ASP A 284 -2.95 -45.87 -5.57
CA ASP A 284 -2.76 -47.06 -6.40
C ASP A 284 -1.26 -47.49 -6.36
#